data_33c8f73b4891a070c639041a3d5d55ad
#
_entry.id   33c8f73b4891a070c639041a3d5d55ad
#
_cell.length_a   1.000
_cell.length_b   1.000
_cell.length_c   1.000
_cell.angle_alpha   90.00
_cell.angle_beta   90.00
_cell.angle_gamma   90.00
#
_symmetry.space_group_name_H-M   'P 1'
#
loop_
_entity.id
_entity.type
_entity.pdbx_description
1 polymer ?
#
loop_
_entity_poly.entity_id
_entity_poly.type
_entity_poly.pdbx_seq_one_letter_code
_entity_poly.pdbx_strand_id
1 'polypeptide(L)'
;MDRLVIGTRRYSSWSLRGWLAVRCAGLDVPDEVIALRGGGQTSEIHAISPNGMVPYLVHQGARIWESLAICEYCAEIAPILWPADRVARAVARSVASEMHAGFRALRIAMPMNLGRTKRPLLETGDDVLADIARIDRIWCETRERFGATGPYLFGADFCIADIMFAPVVSRFTSYGVTLSPIAEAYRQTVLDHPLMREWARLAALEPTSWHLERYEALN
;
A
#
# COMPACT_ATOMS: atom_id res chain seq x y z
N MET A 1 -20.42 14.19 6.85
CA MET A 1 -20.23 14.11 5.40
C MET A 1 -19.22 13.01 5.14
N ASP A 2 -19.53 12.10 4.22
CA ASP A 2 -18.64 10.97 3.88
C ASP A 2 -17.38 11.49 3.23
N ARG A 3 -16.21 10.91 3.60
CA ARG A 3 -14.91 11.32 3.08
C ARG A 3 -13.82 10.30 3.43
N LEU A 4 -12.78 10.29 2.63
CA LEU A 4 -11.54 9.58 2.92
C LEU A 4 -10.42 10.59 3.16
N VAL A 5 -9.94 10.69 4.39
CA VAL A 5 -8.81 11.55 4.76
C VAL A 5 -7.52 10.77 4.53
N ILE A 6 -6.64 11.33 3.72
CA ILE A 6 -5.35 10.75 3.34
C ILE A 6 -4.23 11.77 3.48
N GLY A 7 -3.01 11.29 3.64
CA GLY A 7 -1.81 12.12 3.57
C GLY A 7 -1.28 12.23 2.13
N THR A 8 -0.27 13.08 1.94
CA THR A 8 0.46 13.25 0.68
C THR A 8 0.66 11.93 -0.04
N ARG A 9 0.12 11.79 -1.25
CA ARG A 9 0.12 10.53 -2.02
C ARG A 9 1.52 10.06 -2.35
N ARG A 10 2.44 11.00 -2.57
CA ARG A 10 3.83 10.71 -2.88
C ARG A 10 4.52 9.83 -1.83
N TYR A 11 4.16 9.99 -0.54
CA TYR A 11 4.86 9.33 0.57
C TYR A 11 4.00 8.41 1.43
N SER A 12 2.68 8.62 1.46
CA SER A 12 1.81 7.92 2.40
C SER A 12 1.42 6.53 1.93
N SER A 13 2.24 5.55 2.29
CA SER A 13 1.96 4.14 2.00
C SER A 13 0.71 3.60 2.71
N TRP A 14 0.37 4.13 3.87
CA TRP A 14 -0.85 3.77 4.58
C TRP A 14 -2.09 4.31 3.89
N SER A 15 -2.04 5.57 3.41
CA SER A 15 -3.12 6.18 2.63
C SER A 15 -3.37 5.46 1.31
N LEU A 16 -2.31 5.01 0.61
CA LEU A 16 -2.46 4.22 -0.61
C LEU A 16 -3.32 2.97 -0.38
N ARG A 17 -3.10 2.23 0.71
CA ARG A 17 -3.89 1.03 1.04
C ARG A 17 -5.36 1.35 1.24
N GLY A 18 -5.67 2.32 2.09
CA GLY A 18 -7.06 2.72 2.35
C GLY A 18 -7.75 3.25 1.09
N TRP A 19 -7.03 4.03 0.30
CA TRP A 19 -7.55 4.58 -0.95
C TRP A 19 -7.86 3.48 -1.98
N LEU A 20 -6.94 2.53 -2.16
CA LEU A 20 -7.16 1.38 -3.05
C LEU A 20 -8.38 0.57 -2.61
N ALA A 21 -8.51 0.27 -1.32
CA ALA A 21 -9.65 -0.49 -0.80
C ALA A 21 -10.97 0.21 -1.07
N VAL A 22 -11.05 1.51 -0.80
CA VAL A 22 -12.25 2.34 -1.03
C VAL A 22 -12.62 2.37 -2.53
N ARG A 23 -11.63 2.56 -3.42
CA ARG A 23 -11.88 2.57 -4.87
C ARG A 23 -12.23 1.19 -5.42
N CYS A 24 -11.56 0.13 -4.97
CA CYS A 24 -11.90 -1.25 -5.37
C CYS A 24 -13.28 -1.69 -4.88
N ALA A 25 -13.75 -1.17 -3.75
CA ALA A 25 -15.11 -1.40 -3.27
C ALA A 25 -16.17 -0.56 -4.00
N GLY A 26 -15.78 0.32 -4.93
CA GLY A 26 -16.70 1.19 -5.67
C GLY A 26 -17.34 2.29 -4.81
N LEU A 27 -16.75 2.65 -3.67
CA LEU A 27 -17.28 3.70 -2.81
C LEU A 27 -16.98 5.08 -3.42
N ASP A 28 -18.04 5.83 -3.66
CA ASP A 28 -17.96 7.22 -4.14
C ASP A 28 -17.85 8.19 -2.95
N VAL A 29 -16.66 8.28 -2.39
CA VAL A 29 -16.34 9.22 -1.32
C VAL A 29 -15.21 10.15 -1.77
N PRO A 30 -15.28 11.46 -1.48
CA PRO A 30 -14.23 12.41 -1.84
C PRO A 30 -12.97 12.18 -1.01
N ASP A 31 -11.81 12.42 -1.65
CA ASP A 31 -10.52 12.43 -0.98
C ASP A 31 -10.29 13.81 -0.31
N GLU A 32 -9.97 13.81 0.97
CA GLU A 32 -9.43 14.96 1.69
C GLU A 32 -7.93 14.73 1.92
N VAL A 33 -7.09 15.43 1.14
CA VAL A 33 -5.64 15.24 1.17
C VAL A 33 -5.00 16.27 2.09
N ILE A 34 -4.24 15.77 3.07
CA ILE A 34 -3.50 16.61 4.02
C ILE A 34 -2.00 16.51 3.72
N ALA A 35 -1.33 17.64 3.55
CA ALA A 35 0.11 17.69 3.36
C ALA A 35 0.83 17.15 4.61
N LEU A 36 1.56 16.04 4.45
CA LEU A 36 2.34 15.45 5.54
C LEU A 36 3.52 16.35 5.89
N ARG A 37 3.77 16.52 7.18
CA ARG A 37 4.99 17.16 7.69
C ARG A 37 6.07 16.14 8.09
N GLY A 38 5.73 14.86 7.96
CA GLY A 38 6.61 13.75 8.32
C GLY A 38 6.62 13.44 9.83
N GLY A 39 7.10 12.24 10.18
CA GLY A 39 7.28 11.82 11.58
C GLY A 39 6.02 11.70 12.42
N GLY A 40 4.83 11.68 11.81
CA GLY A 40 3.58 11.66 12.56
C GLY A 40 3.21 13.00 13.24
N GLN A 41 3.84 14.11 12.83
CA GLN A 41 3.70 15.42 13.47
C GLN A 41 2.78 16.39 12.71
N THR A 42 1.79 15.86 11.97
CA THR A 42 0.85 16.68 11.20
C THR A 42 -0.36 17.03 12.07
N SER A 43 -0.40 18.24 12.63
CA SER A 43 -1.44 18.70 13.57
C SER A 43 -2.85 18.61 12.99
N GLU A 44 -2.99 18.88 11.70
CA GLU A 44 -4.26 18.81 10.98
C GLU A 44 -4.85 17.40 11.01
N ILE A 45 -4.01 16.38 10.94
CA ILE A 45 -4.45 14.96 11.05
C ILE A 45 -4.87 14.64 12.48
N HIS A 46 -4.11 15.09 13.47
CA HIS A 46 -4.45 14.91 14.89
C HIS A 46 -5.80 15.52 15.26
N ALA A 47 -6.20 16.62 14.61
CA ALA A 47 -7.48 17.27 14.83
C ALA A 47 -8.68 16.50 14.24
N ILE A 48 -8.46 15.66 13.22
CA ILE A 48 -9.52 15.03 12.42
C ILE A 48 -9.63 13.53 12.72
N SER A 49 -8.50 12.81 12.72
CA SER A 49 -8.45 11.35 12.87
C SER A 49 -8.42 10.94 14.34
N PRO A 50 -9.20 9.93 14.75
CA PRO A 50 -9.27 9.48 16.16
C PRO A 50 -7.94 9.02 16.75
N ASN A 51 -7.05 8.45 15.91
CA ASN A 51 -5.71 8.00 16.31
C ASN A 51 -4.59 8.95 15.88
N GLY A 52 -4.92 10.12 15.30
CA GLY A 52 -3.94 11.06 14.80
C GLY A 52 -3.17 10.57 13.55
N MET A 53 -3.70 9.57 12.84
CA MET A 53 -3.05 8.94 11.68
C MET A 53 -3.96 8.95 10.46
N VAL A 54 -3.37 8.68 9.28
CA VAL A 54 -4.07 8.44 8.01
C VAL A 54 -3.73 7.04 7.50
N PRO A 55 -4.66 6.39 6.76
CA PRO A 55 -5.96 6.88 6.29
C PRO A 55 -7.04 6.89 7.39
N TYR A 56 -8.07 7.72 7.19
CA TYR A 56 -9.27 7.77 8.02
C TYR A 56 -10.51 7.89 7.12
N LEU A 57 -11.42 6.94 7.22
CA LEU A 57 -12.65 6.89 6.43
C LEU A 57 -13.86 7.27 7.29
N VAL A 58 -14.68 8.18 6.80
CA VAL A 58 -16.04 8.42 7.26
C VAL A 58 -16.98 7.98 6.14
N HIS A 59 -17.87 7.04 6.40
CA HIS A 59 -18.82 6.54 5.41
C HIS A 59 -20.11 6.06 6.10
N GLN A 60 -21.25 6.62 5.70
CA GLN A 60 -22.59 6.26 6.21
C GLN A 60 -22.66 6.21 7.75
N GLY A 61 -22.03 7.19 8.43
CA GLY A 61 -22.00 7.29 9.88
C GLY A 61 -20.89 6.46 10.55
N ALA A 62 -20.28 5.49 9.85
CA ALA A 62 -19.11 4.77 10.35
C ALA A 62 -17.86 5.66 10.32
N ARG A 63 -17.00 5.51 11.34
CA ARG A 63 -15.73 6.21 11.48
C ARG A 63 -14.64 5.17 11.64
N ILE A 64 -13.86 4.95 10.57
CA ILE A 64 -12.94 3.82 10.46
C ILE A 64 -11.50 4.36 10.28
N TRP A 65 -10.60 3.92 11.12
CA TRP A 65 -9.16 4.19 11.06
C TRP A 65 -8.40 2.87 11.06
N GLU A 66 -7.10 2.90 10.74
CA GLU A 66 -6.25 1.79 10.34
C GLU A 66 -6.57 1.24 8.95
N SER A 67 -5.56 1.19 8.10
CA SER A 67 -5.74 0.80 6.70
C SER A 67 -6.32 -0.60 6.53
N LEU A 68 -5.96 -1.55 7.41
CA LEU A 68 -6.50 -2.91 7.36
C LEU A 68 -7.98 -2.94 7.79
N ALA A 69 -8.37 -2.17 8.78
CA ALA A 69 -9.76 -2.05 9.19
C ALA A 69 -10.63 -1.43 8.08
N ILE A 70 -10.10 -0.43 7.35
CA ILE A 70 -10.76 0.13 6.17
C ILE A 70 -10.90 -0.94 5.07
N CYS A 71 -9.86 -1.77 4.85
CA CYS A 71 -9.93 -2.88 3.91
C CYS A 71 -11.03 -3.88 4.29
N GLU A 72 -11.14 -4.27 5.55
CA GLU A 72 -12.17 -5.21 6.03
C GLU A 72 -13.57 -4.61 5.87
N TYR A 73 -13.77 -3.35 6.24
CA TYR A 73 -15.03 -2.65 6.02
C TYR A 73 -15.42 -2.63 4.52
N CYS A 74 -14.47 -2.34 3.64
CA CYS A 74 -14.68 -2.38 2.20
C CYS A 74 -15.03 -3.79 1.69
N ALA A 75 -14.44 -4.83 2.28
CA ALA A 75 -14.74 -6.22 1.91
C ALA A 75 -16.13 -6.70 2.34
N GLU A 76 -16.71 -6.12 3.37
CA GLU A 76 -18.13 -6.37 3.74
C GLU A 76 -19.08 -5.82 2.65
N ILE A 77 -18.70 -4.73 1.98
CA ILE A 77 -19.46 -4.11 0.90
C ILE A 77 -19.19 -4.79 -0.45
N ALA A 78 -17.92 -5.13 -0.71
CA ALA A 78 -17.45 -5.77 -1.93
C ALA A 78 -16.70 -7.07 -1.59
N PRO A 79 -17.41 -8.20 -1.39
CA PRO A 79 -16.81 -9.46 -0.96
C PRO A 79 -15.71 -10.02 -1.86
N ILE A 80 -15.65 -9.59 -3.13
CA ILE A 80 -14.60 -9.93 -4.09
C ILE A 80 -13.19 -9.47 -3.62
N LEU A 81 -13.12 -8.53 -2.69
CA LEU A 81 -11.86 -8.07 -2.10
C LEU A 81 -11.14 -9.13 -1.24
N TRP A 82 -11.80 -10.24 -0.93
CA TRP A 82 -11.16 -11.43 -0.39
C TRP A 82 -11.43 -12.63 -1.30
N PRO A 83 -10.49 -13.60 -1.44
CA PRO A 83 -10.73 -14.84 -2.16
C PRO A 83 -11.98 -15.57 -1.66
N ALA A 84 -12.80 -16.08 -2.58
CA ALA A 84 -14.02 -16.82 -2.23
C ALA A 84 -13.70 -18.17 -1.55
N ASP A 85 -12.63 -18.86 -1.99
CA ASP A 85 -12.17 -20.09 -1.36
C ASP A 85 -11.69 -19.85 0.07
N ARG A 86 -12.14 -20.69 0.99
CA ARG A 86 -11.86 -20.52 2.42
C ARG A 86 -10.37 -20.63 2.76
N VAL A 87 -9.65 -21.54 2.10
CA VAL A 87 -8.21 -21.75 2.37
C VAL A 87 -7.40 -20.60 1.80
N ALA A 88 -7.68 -20.20 0.55
CA ALA A 88 -7.05 -19.05 -0.08
C ALA A 88 -7.31 -17.78 0.74
N ARG A 89 -8.55 -17.55 1.18
CA ARG A 89 -8.91 -16.40 2.03
C ARG A 89 -8.17 -16.39 3.36
N ALA A 90 -7.99 -17.53 4.01
CA ALA A 90 -7.23 -17.62 5.26
C ALA A 90 -5.75 -17.23 5.03
N VAL A 91 -5.13 -17.73 3.96
CA VAL A 91 -3.76 -17.35 3.61
C VAL A 91 -3.66 -15.88 3.21
N ALA A 92 -4.63 -15.36 2.43
CA ALA A 92 -4.69 -13.95 2.05
C ALA A 92 -4.73 -13.01 3.26
N ARG A 93 -5.53 -13.34 4.28
CA ARG A 93 -5.55 -12.60 5.55
C ARG A 93 -4.23 -12.71 6.30
N SER A 94 -3.59 -13.87 6.31
CA SER A 94 -2.29 -14.06 6.98
C SER A 94 -1.22 -13.18 6.36
N VAL A 95 -1.04 -13.23 5.03
CA VAL A 95 -0.01 -12.43 4.34
C VAL A 95 -0.32 -10.92 4.40
N ALA A 96 -1.58 -10.53 4.36
CA ALA A 96 -2.01 -9.14 4.55
C ALA A 96 -1.69 -8.64 5.96
N SER A 97 -1.94 -9.43 6.99
CA SER A 97 -1.63 -9.10 8.38
C SER A 97 -0.13 -9.07 8.64
N GLU A 98 0.64 -10.01 8.08
CA GLU A 98 2.11 -10.01 8.14
C GLU A 98 2.66 -8.73 7.52
N MET A 99 2.13 -8.32 6.35
CA MET A 99 2.52 -7.05 5.74
C MET A 99 2.10 -5.84 6.59
N HIS A 100 0.94 -5.88 7.24
CA HIS A 100 0.47 -4.78 8.10
C HIS A 100 1.38 -4.59 9.32
N ALA A 101 1.72 -5.65 10.03
CA ALA A 101 2.45 -5.60 11.30
C ALA A 101 3.99 -5.66 11.15
N GLY A 102 4.48 -6.31 10.09
CA GLY A 102 5.90 -6.64 9.91
C GLY A 102 6.70 -5.69 9.02
N PHE A 103 7.90 -6.16 8.64
CA PHE A 103 8.82 -5.53 7.68
C PHE A 103 9.25 -4.12 8.09
N ARG A 104 9.57 -3.96 9.37
CA ARG A 104 9.92 -2.65 9.92
C ARG A 104 11.24 -2.13 9.37
N ALA A 105 12.24 -2.99 9.20
CA ALA A 105 13.54 -2.62 8.67
C ALA A 105 13.40 -2.04 7.25
N LEU A 106 12.68 -2.76 6.37
CA LEU A 106 12.35 -2.30 5.03
C LEU A 106 11.62 -0.94 5.02
N ARG A 107 10.63 -0.76 5.89
CA ARG A 107 9.83 0.47 5.92
C ARG A 107 10.64 1.69 6.33
N ILE A 108 11.63 1.51 7.22
CA ILE A 108 12.52 2.56 7.69
C ILE A 108 13.57 2.89 6.63
N ALA A 109 14.23 1.87 6.08
CA ALA A 109 15.31 2.05 5.11
C ALA A 109 14.82 2.49 3.73
N MET A 110 13.63 2.01 3.31
CA MET A 110 13.04 2.28 2.01
C MET A 110 11.65 2.94 2.15
N PRO A 111 11.54 4.18 2.66
CA PRO A 111 10.25 4.88 2.71
C PRO A 111 9.66 5.02 1.31
N MET A 112 8.32 4.95 1.20
CA MET A 112 7.67 5.17 -0.09
C MET A 112 7.93 6.60 -0.58
N ASN A 113 8.43 6.71 -1.80
CA ASN A 113 8.60 7.97 -2.52
C ASN A 113 8.38 7.72 -4.02
N LEU A 114 7.23 8.12 -4.52
CA LEU A 114 6.86 7.92 -5.93
C LEU A 114 7.65 8.80 -6.92
N GLY A 115 8.36 9.81 -6.40
CA GLY A 115 9.27 10.62 -7.23
C GLY A 115 10.66 10.03 -7.37
N ARG A 116 11.01 9.02 -6.57
CA ARG A 116 12.30 8.34 -6.65
C ARG A 116 12.28 7.30 -7.77
N THR A 117 13.24 7.37 -8.68
CA THR A 117 13.30 6.48 -9.85
C THR A 117 14.55 5.62 -9.78
N LYS A 118 14.40 4.31 -9.54
CA LYS A 118 15.45 3.27 -9.59
C LYS A 118 16.80 3.71 -8.98
N ARG A 119 16.72 4.33 -7.81
CA ARG A 119 17.91 4.82 -7.09
C ARG A 119 18.12 3.91 -5.86
N PRO A 120 19.03 2.92 -5.94
CA PRO A 120 19.35 2.03 -4.83
C PRO A 120 19.84 2.81 -3.61
N LEU A 121 19.75 2.20 -2.44
CA LEU A 121 20.46 2.65 -1.25
C LEU A 121 21.97 2.41 -1.44
N LEU A 122 22.80 3.25 -0.86
CA LEU A 122 24.26 3.05 -0.86
C LEU A 122 24.62 1.77 -0.10
N GLU A 123 23.95 1.52 1.01
CA GLU A 123 24.09 0.31 1.81
C GLU A 123 22.72 -0.24 2.20
N THR A 124 22.60 -1.55 2.19
CA THR A 124 21.38 -2.26 2.61
C THR A 124 21.74 -3.25 3.71
N GLY A 125 21.23 -3.02 4.92
CA GLY A 125 21.49 -3.89 6.07
C GLY A 125 20.89 -5.28 5.91
N ASP A 126 21.44 -6.26 6.64
CA ASP A 126 21.01 -7.66 6.59
C ASP A 126 19.53 -7.86 6.97
N ASP A 127 19.03 -7.06 7.88
CA ASP A 127 17.62 -7.05 8.30
C ASP A 127 16.68 -6.59 7.16
N VAL A 128 17.11 -5.62 6.36
CA VAL A 128 16.37 -5.16 5.17
C VAL A 128 16.40 -6.22 4.08
N LEU A 129 17.56 -6.86 3.87
CA LEU A 129 17.71 -7.96 2.91
C LEU A 129 16.84 -9.16 3.32
N ALA A 130 16.75 -9.47 4.61
CA ALA A 130 15.87 -10.51 5.13
C ALA A 130 14.37 -10.18 4.89
N ASP A 131 13.96 -8.92 5.11
CA ASP A 131 12.61 -8.45 4.80
C ASP A 131 12.29 -8.59 3.31
N ILE A 132 13.21 -8.18 2.42
CA ILE A 132 13.08 -8.32 0.97
C ILE A 132 12.92 -9.80 0.58
N ALA A 133 13.81 -10.67 1.05
CA ALA A 133 13.78 -12.09 0.76
C ALA A 133 12.49 -12.77 1.27
N ARG A 134 11.97 -12.35 2.43
CA ARG A 134 10.70 -12.84 2.95
C ARG A 134 9.53 -12.44 2.06
N ILE A 135 9.49 -11.19 1.61
CA ILE A 135 8.42 -10.68 0.72
C ILE A 135 8.48 -11.38 -0.64
N ASP A 136 9.66 -11.51 -1.24
CA ASP A 136 9.85 -12.24 -2.50
C ASP A 136 9.28 -13.66 -2.39
N ARG A 137 9.64 -14.37 -1.32
CA ARG A 137 9.13 -15.71 -1.04
C ARG A 137 7.61 -15.76 -0.85
N ILE A 138 7.01 -14.80 -0.10
CA ILE A 138 5.56 -14.70 0.04
C ILE A 138 4.88 -14.58 -1.32
N TRP A 139 5.39 -13.70 -2.18
CA TRP A 139 4.81 -13.50 -3.50
C TRP A 139 4.91 -14.76 -4.37
N CYS A 140 6.08 -15.40 -4.38
CA CYS A 140 6.29 -16.63 -5.14
C CYS A 140 5.39 -17.78 -4.66
N GLU A 141 5.44 -18.12 -3.36
CA GLU A 141 4.65 -19.23 -2.78
C GLU A 141 3.13 -19.00 -2.97
N THR A 142 2.69 -17.75 -2.80
CA THR A 142 1.28 -17.41 -2.98
C THR A 142 0.85 -17.52 -4.44
N ARG A 143 1.66 -17.00 -5.37
CA ARG A 143 1.43 -17.09 -6.80
C ARG A 143 1.42 -18.54 -7.30
N GLU A 144 2.38 -19.33 -6.88
CA GLU A 144 2.47 -20.75 -7.25
C GLU A 144 1.23 -21.54 -6.78
N ARG A 145 0.77 -21.26 -5.57
CA ARG A 145 -0.34 -22.01 -4.98
C ARG A 145 -1.72 -21.54 -5.42
N PHE A 146 -1.92 -20.24 -5.59
CA PHE A 146 -3.25 -19.64 -5.77
C PHE A 146 -3.38 -18.77 -7.03
N GLY A 147 -2.29 -18.47 -7.71
CA GLY A 147 -2.25 -17.52 -8.81
C GLY A 147 -2.60 -18.08 -10.20
N ALA A 148 -3.00 -19.36 -10.31
CA ALA A 148 -3.20 -20.03 -11.60
C ALA A 148 -4.28 -19.38 -12.49
N THR A 149 -5.27 -18.72 -11.91
CA THR A 149 -6.42 -18.15 -12.64
C THR A 149 -6.24 -16.70 -13.08
N GLY A 150 -5.10 -16.06 -12.73
CA GLY A 150 -4.88 -14.67 -13.12
C GLY A 150 -3.55 -14.10 -12.62
N PRO A 151 -3.34 -12.78 -12.77
CA PRO A 151 -2.04 -12.17 -12.58
C PRO A 151 -1.75 -11.72 -11.13
N TYR A 152 -2.75 -11.71 -10.22
CA TYR A 152 -2.59 -11.26 -8.84
C TYR A 152 -2.24 -12.40 -7.88
N LEU A 153 -1.96 -12.10 -6.60
CA LEU A 153 -1.50 -13.11 -5.63
C LEU A 153 -2.48 -14.29 -5.50
N PHE A 154 -3.77 -14.03 -5.55
CA PHE A 154 -4.83 -15.03 -5.39
C PHE A 154 -5.68 -15.25 -6.65
N GLY A 155 -5.15 -14.99 -7.82
CA GLY A 155 -5.83 -15.26 -9.09
C GLY A 155 -6.16 -14.02 -9.90
N ALA A 156 -7.41 -13.94 -10.39
CA ALA A 156 -7.83 -12.91 -11.34
C ALA A 156 -8.13 -11.55 -10.70
N ASP A 157 -8.55 -11.54 -9.44
CA ASP A 157 -9.03 -10.35 -8.77
C ASP A 157 -7.94 -9.67 -7.94
N PHE A 158 -7.85 -8.34 -8.05
CA PHE A 158 -6.99 -7.51 -7.21
C PHE A 158 -7.60 -7.40 -5.82
N CYS A 159 -7.09 -8.18 -4.87
CA CYS A 159 -7.66 -8.35 -3.55
C CYS A 159 -6.90 -7.59 -2.46
N ILE A 160 -7.37 -7.67 -1.22
CA ILE A 160 -6.75 -6.95 -0.09
C ILE A 160 -5.29 -7.37 0.13
N ALA A 161 -4.90 -8.62 -0.16
CA ALA A 161 -3.49 -9.01 -0.10
C ALA A 161 -2.64 -8.17 -1.06
N ASP A 162 -3.09 -7.96 -2.29
CA ASP A 162 -2.41 -7.11 -3.28
C ASP A 162 -2.39 -5.65 -2.83
N ILE A 163 -3.51 -5.15 -2.31
CA ILE A 163 -3.62 -3.78 -1.76
C ILE A 163 -2.59 -3.56 -0.65
N MET A 164 -2.41 -4.53 0.24
CA MET A 164 -1.47 -4.42 1.35
C MET A 164 -0.01 -4.41 0.86
N PHE A 165 0.31 -5.13 -0.23
CA PHE A 165 1.65 -5.11 -0.83
C PHE A 165 1.87 -4.00 -1.86
N ALA A 166 0.85 -3.30 -2.34
CA ALA A 166 0.98 -2.23 -3.34
C ALA A 166 2.04 -1.15 -2.99
N PRO A 167 2.15 -0.65 -1.74
CA PRO A 167 3.23 0.27 -1.38
C PRO A 167 4.63 -0.39 -1.42
N VAL A 168 4.74 -1.70 -1.21
CA VAL A 168 6.00 -2.44 -1.29
C VAL A 168 6.45 -2.54 -2.74
N VAL A 169 5.51 -2.83 -3.64
CA VAL A 169 5.76 -2.80 -5.09
C VAL A 169 6.35 -1.44 -5.51
N SER A 170 5.76 -0.34 -5.03
CA SER A 170 6.30 1.00 -5.29
C SER A 170 7.70 1.19 -4.72
N ARG A 171 7.97 0.73 -3.48
CA ARG A 171 9.30 0.79 -2.87
C ARG A 171 10.32 0.00 -3.67
N PHE A 172 10.04 -1.25 -3.98
CA PHE A 172 10.95 -2.10 -4.74
C PHE A 172 11.30 -1.52 -6.11
N THR A 173 10.34 -0.84 -6.74
CA THR A 173 10.56 -0.11 -7.99
C THR A 173 11.45 1.12 -7.76
N SER A 174 11.12 1.95 -6.77
CA SER A 174 11.85 3.20 -6.48
C SER A 174 13.31 2.96 -6.09
N TYR A 175 13.58 1.87 -5.37
CA TYR A 175 14.90 1.50 -4.88
C TYR A 175 15.63 0.48 -5.77
N GLY A 176 15.04 0.07 -6.90
CA GLY A 176 15.68 -0.83 -7.86
C GLY A 176 15.97 -2.22 -7.29
N VAL A 177 15.10 -2.72 -6.40
CA VAL A 177 15.27 -4.05 -5.80
C VAL A 177 15.15 -5.14 -6.85
N THR A 178 16.13 -6.06 -6.87
CA THR A 178 16.11 -7.25 -7.72
C THR A 178 15.25 -8.33 -7.07
N LEU A 179 14.36 -8.92 -7.82
CA LEU A 179 13.43 -9.97 -7.38
C LEU A 179 13.58 -11.23 -8.22
N SER A 180 13.03 -12.34 -7.72
CA SER A 180 12.85 -13.55 -8.51
C SER A 180 11.91 -13.29 -9.71
N PRO A 181 11.97 -14.12 -10.79
CA PRO A 181 11.15 -13.88 -11.98
C PRO A 181 9.65 -13.83 -11.71
N ILE A 182 9.13 -14.65 -10.81
CA ILE A 182 7.70 -14.69 -10.43
C ILE A 182 7.32 -13.40 -9.69
N ALA A 183 8.11 -12.99 -8.71
CA ALA A 183 7.88 -11.77 -7.95
C ALA A 183 8.04 -10.51 -8.81
N GLU A 184 8.97 -10.52 -9.77
CA GLU A 184 9.15 -9.42 -10.72
C GLU A 184 7.93 -9.27 -11.64
N ALA A 185 7.40 -10.36 -12.18
CA ALA A 185 6.20 -10.37 -13.00
C ALA A 185 4.99 -9.84 -12.20
N TYR A 186 4.85 -10.27 -10.95
CA TYR A 186 3.82 -9.75 -10.05
C TYR A 186 3.99 -8.26 -9.76
N ARG A 187 5.21 -7.78 -9.46
CA ARG A 187 5.50 -6.35 -9.28
C ARG A 187 5.01 -5.54 -10.47
N GLN A 188 5.32 -5.98 -11.68
CA GLN A 188 4.90 -5.27 -12.88
C GLN A 188 3.37 -5.27 -13.03
N THR A 189 2.72 -6.38 -12.77
CA THR A 189 1.25 -6.49 -12.78
C THR A 189 0.59 -5.47 -11.86
N VAL A 190 1.08 -5.33 -10.63
CA VAL A 190 0.51 -4.37 -9.67
C VAL A 190 0.77 -2.93 -10.11
N LEU A 191 1.97 -2.61 -10.64
CA LEU A 191 2.26 -1.28 -11.17
C LEU A 191 1.32 -0.91 -12.32
N ASP A 192 0.95 -1.88 -13.15
CA ASP A 192 0.07 -1.70 -14.30
C ASP A 192 -1.41 -1.62 -13.93
N HIS A 193 -1.78 -1.91 -12.70
CA HIS A 193 -3.17 -1.80 -12.25
C HIS A 193 -3.70 -0.38 -12.41
N PRO A 194 -4.91 -0.17 -12.99
CA PRO A 194 -5.43 1.18 -13.30
C PRO A 194 -5.42 2.13 -12.10
N LEU A 195 -5.81 1.65 -10.91
CA LEU A 195 -5.82 2.47 -9.69
C LEU A 195 -4.41 2.82 -9.20
N MET A 196 -3.40 1.96 -9.41
CA MET A 196 -2.02 2.28 -9.10
C MET A 196 -1.48 3.38 -10.01
N ARG A 197 -1.79 3.32 -11.30
CA ARG A 197 -1.45 4.38 -12.26
C ARG A 197 -2.15 5.70 -11.92
N GLU A 198 -3.42 5.63 -11.53
CA GLU A 198 -4.19 6.81 -11.12
C GLU A 198 -3.60 7.44 -9.86
N TRP A 199 -3.26 6.63 -8.84
CA TRP A 199 -2.60 7.13 -7.64
C TRP A 199 -1.27 7.82 -7.96
N ALA A 200 -0.44 7.22 -8.83
CA ALA A 200 0.83 7.80 -9.24
C ALA A 200 0.63 9.12 -10.01
N ARG A 201 -0.36 9.17 -10.90
CA ARG A 201 -0.75 10.38 -11.64
C ARG A 201 -1.18 11.50 -10.68
N LEU A 202 -2.03 11.20 -9.69
CA LEU A 202 -2.47 12.16 -8.69
C LEU A 202 -1.32 12.64 -7.80
N ALA A 203 -0.41 11.74 -7.42
CA ALA A 203 0.79 12.09 -6.65
C ALA A 203 1.72 13.06 -7.41
N ALA A 204 1.82 12.91 -8.73
CA ALA A 204 2.62 13.80 -9.58
C ALA A 204 2.04 15.22 -9.69
N LEU A 205 0.76 15.40 -9.41
CA LEU A 205 0.08 16.70 -9.43
C LEU A 205 0.16 17.44 -8.08
N GLU A 206 0.65 16.79 -7.03
CA GLU A 206 0.79 17.41 -5.71
C GLU A 206 1.86 18.52 -5.74
N PRO A 207 1.63 19.64 -5.01
CA PRO A 207 2.57 20.77 -5.00
C PRO A 207 3.97 20.36 -4.53
N THR A 208 5.00 20.89 -5.16
CA THR A 208 6.41 20.67 -4.74
C THR A 208 6.68 21.15 -3.31
N SER A 209 5.93 22.14 -2.83
CA SER A 209 5.97 22.61 -1.43
C SER A 209 5.57 21.53 -0.40
N TRP A 210 4.96 20.42 -0.84
CA TRP A 210 4.64 19.27 0.00
C TRP A 210 5.77 18.23 0.02
N HIS A 211 6.87 18.44 -0.70
CA HIS A 211 8.00 17.53 -0.69
C HIS A 211 8.67 17.51 0.69
N LEU A 212 9.03 16.31 1.13
CA LEU A 212 9.73 16.07 2.39
C LEU A 212 11.21 15.86 2.08
N GLU A 213 12.03 16.87 2.35
CA GLU A 213 13.47 16.87 2.07
C GLU A 213 14.17 15.59 2.54
N ARG A 214 13.83 15.11 3.74
CA ARG A 214 14.39 13.88 4.29
C ARG A 214 14.14 12.63 3.44
N TYR A 215 13.10 12.61 2.58
CA TYR A 215 12.80 11.49 1.67
C TYR A 215 13.34 11.73 0.26
N GLU A 216 13.49 12.99 -0.13
CA GLU A 216 14.08 13.35 -1.41
C GLU A 216 15.62 13.20 -1.36
N ALA A 217 16.25 13.50 -0.21
CA ALA A 217 17.69 13.45 -0.02
C ALA A 217 18.25 12.05 0.30
N LEU A 218 17.43 11.03 0.48
CA LEU A 218 17.89 9.66 0.74
C LEU A 218 18.78 9.15 -0.40
N ASN A 219 20.00 8.78 -0.05
CA ASN A 219 21.02 8.20 -0.94
C ASN A 219 21.15 6.70 -0.72
#